data_31daf57af1a9f14203fc91ad7bb1c7b6
#
_entry.id   31daf57af1a9f14203fc91ad7bb1c7b6
#
_cell.length_a   1.000
_cell.length_b   1.000
_cell.length_c   1.000
_cell.angle_alpha   90.00
_cell.angle_beta   90.00
_cell.angle_gamma   90.00
#
_symmetry.space_group_name_H-M   'P 1'
#
loop_
_entity.id
_entity.type
_entity.pdbx_description
1 polymer ?
#
loop_
_entity_poly.entity_id
_entity_poly.type
_entity_poly.pdbx_seq_one_letter_code
_entity_poly.pdbx_strand_id
1 'polypeptide(L)'
;MTNTNQPWLISVCAGRWQVSGIKAAKKAGLNVLGLDADPDAIGLRLCDVAVSVDIRDVDSVLRAVHDSKIKPSGAVSLVSEAGMIAAAAVREEFSLPGMSMQTTKNVTNKSRQREIWDNSEIPSPTWTVADNLPDIEKSIFSIIENEKSSVIVKPADSSGSRGISVIDTKDVDLAGRAGERAISSSSSGQVVIEKFIKGTEFTVETFGFAQGGHQVLAVTEKRKVSGTSDTVAMELATPDLPAETVERIGKLACSALSALGYNEGPGHTEIIMCEKGDLYLVEAAGRGGGFMVNDGLVPRASGFDISLGSVLQAVGRDVALIAPKKKSAVLRFIPSSPGVINKISGFEDANKLTNVEAGPLVKIGDTMLKANSDGDRLAYILSWGDILAEVRANADRAEKMINIEVGQ
;
A
#
# COMPACT_ATOMS: atom_id res chain seq x y z
N MET A 1 17.74 -11.58 27.54
CA MET A 1 18.77 -10.57 27.82
C MET A 1 19.04 -9.86 26.51
N THR A 2 18.69 -8.57 26.44
CA THR A 2 18.98 -7.74 25.26
C THR A 2 20.48 -7.51 25.18
N ASN A 3 21.07 -7.85 24.03
CA ASN A 3 22.49 -7.66 23.81
C ASN A 3 22.73 -6.15 23.63
N THR A 4 23.37 -5.50 24.62
CA THR A 4 23.51 -4.05 24.72
C THR A 4 24.31 -3.41 23.56
N ASN A 5 24.91 -4.21 22.69
CA ASN A 5 25.72 -3.77 21.54
C ASN A 5 25.00 -3.84 20.18
N GLN A 6 23.79 -4.34 20.11
CA GLN A 6 23.04 -4.42 18.85
C GLN A 6 22.34 -3.10 18.53
N PRO A 7 22.37 -2.61 17.27
CA PRO A 7 21.64 -1.41 16.89
C PRO A 7 20.13 -1.61 17.00
N TRP A 8 19.41 -0.52 17.26
CA TRP A 8 17.97 -0.51 17.46
C TRP A 8 17.23 0.05 16.27
N LEU A 9 16.22 -0.66 15.81
CA LEU A 9 15.23 -0.18 14.84
C LEU A 9 13.93 0.17 15.58
N ILE A 10 13.39 1.35 15.28
CA ILE A 10 12.07 1.74 15.71
C ILE A 10 11.08 1.32 14.61
N SER A 11 10.17 0.39 14.92
CA SER A 11 9.06 0.02 14.05
C SER A 11 7.82 0.81 14.44
N VAL A 12 7.52 1.84 13.67
CA VAL A 12 6.27 2.61 13.84
C VAL A 12 5.17 1.88 13.09
N CYS A 13 4.24 1.34 13.80
CA CYS A 13 3.31 0.26 13.50
C CYS A 13 3.91 -1.13 13.76
N ALA A 14 3.07 -1.98 14.35
CA ALA A 14 3.39 -3.38 14.63
C ALA A 14 2.22 -4.33 14.28
N GLY A 15 1.28 -3.90 13.44
CA GLY A 15 0.20 -4.74 12.94
C GLY A 15 0.70 -5.89 12.06
N ARG A 16 -0.23 -6.73 11.60
CA ARG A 16 0.03 -7.95 10.81
C ARG A 16 1.03 -7.75 9.67
N TRP A 17 0.89 -6.66 8.92
CA TRP A 17 1.71 -6.39 7.72
C TRP A 17 3.11 -5.84 8.03
N GLN A 18 3.42 -5.56 9.29
CA GLN A 18 4.77 -5.16 9.73
C GLN A 18 5.61 -6.36 10.19
N VAL A 19 4.98 -7.53 10.40
CA VAL A 19 5.62 -8.73 10.95
C VAL A 19 6.83 -9.16 10.12
N SER A 20 6.76 -9.10 8.79
CA SER A 20 7.87 -9.43 7.90
C SER A 20 9.10 -8.54 8.15
N GLY A 21 8.91 -7.24 8.29
CA GLY A 21 9.97 -6.28 8.60
C GLY A 21 10.56 -6.48 9.99
N ILE A 22 9.72 -6.72 11.01
CA ILE A 22 10.19 -7.00 12.37
C ILE A 22 11.05 -8.28 12.38
N LYS A 23 10.59 -9.34 11.72
CA LYS A 23 11.39 -10.58 11.56
C LYS A 23 12.68 -10.36 10.79
N ALA A 24 12.64 -9.57 9.72
CA ALA A 24 13.83 -9.21 8.94
C ALA A 24 14.85 -8.43 9.79
N ALA A 25 14.38 -7.48 10.62
CA ALA A 25 15.23 -6.74 11.54
C ALA A 25 15.91 -7.67 12.54
N LYS A 26 15.18 -8.59 13.16
CA LYS A 26 15.73 -9.59 14.08
C LYS A 26 16.76 -10.48 13.40
N LYS A 27 16.47 -10.95 12.18
CA LYS A 27 17.38 -11.75 11.37
C LYS A 27 18.66 -10.98 10.98
N ALA A 28 18.53 -9.66 10.78
CA ALA A 28 19.67 -8.77 10.50
C ALA A 28 20.51 -8.40 11.74
N GLY A 29 20.16 -8.95 12.92
CA GLY A 29 20.86 -8.69 14.18
C GLY A 29 20.51 -7.33 14.81
N LEU A 30 19.31 -6.82 14.57
CA LEU A 30 18.81 -5.59 15.18
C LEU A 30 17.89 -5.93 16.35
N ASN A 31 17.93 -5.10 17.39
CA ASN A 31 16.87 -5.03 18.38
C ASN A 31 15.72 -4.17 17.81
N VAL A 32 14.50 -4.44 18.21
CA VAL A 32 13.31 -3.72 17.73
C VAL A 32 12.51 -3.14 18.87
N LEU A 33 12.30 -1.83 18.85
CA LEU A 33 11.25 -1.15 19.62
C LEU A 33 10.03 -1.03 18.71
N GLY A 34 8.93 -1.72 19.05
CA GLY A 34 7.66 -1.66 18.33
C GLY A 34 6.69 -0.67 18.98
N LEU A 35 6.07 0.15 18.14
CA LEU A 35 5.05 1.15 18.52
C LEU A 35 3.75 0.87 17.77
N ASP A 36 2.63 0.75 18.48
CA ASP A 36 1.31 0.59 17.86
C ASP A 36 0.23 1.09 18.80
N ALA A 37 -0.90 1.57 18.25
CA ALA A 37 -2.04 1.98 19.05
C ALA A 37 -2.79 0.77 19.66
N ASP A 38 -2.77 -0.36 18.97
CA ASP A 38 -3.34 -1.62 19.45
C ASP A 38 -2.31 -2.36 20.33
N PRO A 39 -2.52 -2.47 21.65
CA PRO A 39 -1.60 -3.18 22.53
C PRO A 39 -1.48 -4.67 22.22
N ASP A 40 -2.46 -5.24 21.51
CA ASP A 40 -2.49 -6.64 21.09
C ASP A 40 -1.97 -6.85 19.66
N ALA A 41 -1.44 -5.81 19.02
CA ALA A 41 -0.87 -5.90 17.68
C ALA A 41 0.15 -7.04 17.61
N ILE A 42 -0.03 -7.95 16.63
CA ILE A 42 0.72 -9.21 16.56
C ILE A 42 2.25 -9.01 16.49
N GLY A 43 2.70 -7.93 15.85
CA GLY A 43 4.11 -7.60 15.72
C GLY A 43 4.75 -7.14 17.03
N LEU A 44 3.98 -6.53 17.95
CA LEU A 44 4.50 -6.11 19.26
C LEU A 44 5.08 -7.30 20.04
N ARG A 45 4.48 -8.48 19.90
CA ARG A 45 4.94 -9.73 20.57
C ARG A 45 6.30 -10.23 20.04
N LEU A 46 6.75 -9.72 18.90
CA LEU A 46 8.02 -10.09 18.27
C LEU A 46 9.13 -9.08 18.54
N CYS A 47 8.77 -7.91 19.06
CA CYS A 47 9.70 -6.84 19.40
C CYS A 47 10.43 -7.12 20.72
N ASP A 48 11.63 -6.55 20.89
CA ASP A 48 12.37 -6.63 22.15
C ASP A 48 11.79 -5.70 23.22
N VAL A 49 11.25 -4.57 22.77
CA VAL A 49 10.48 -3.63 23.57
C VAL A 49 9.22 -3.28 22.81
N ALA A 50 8.08 -3.26 23.48
CA ALA A 50 6.78 -2.94 22.90
C ALA A 50 6.14 -1.79 23.71
N VAL A 51 5.64 -0.77 23.00
CA VAL A 51 4.94 0.36 23.60
C VAL A 51 3.64 0.61 22.87
N SER A 52 2.52 0.66 23.61
CA SER A 52 1.24 1.07 23.06
C SER A 52 1.15 2.59 23.04
N VAL A 53 1.02 3.16 21.83
CA VAL A 53 0.92 4.61 21.60
C VAL A 53 0.19 4.89 20.30
N ASP A 54 -0.63 5.94 20.25
CA ASP A 54 -1.21 6.36 18.95
C ASP A 54 -0.10 6.87 18.03
N ILE A 55 0.19 6.08 17.01
CA ILE A 55 1.24 6.36 16.02
C ILE A 55 0.98 7.57 15.13
N ARG A 56 -0.23 8.13 15.18
CA ARG A 56 -0.59 9.40 14.50
C ARG A 56 -0.28 10.62 15.35
N ASP A 57 -0.15 10.44 16.65
CA ASP A 57 0.31 11.48 17.57
C ASP A 57 1.85 11.47 17.65
N VAL A 58 2.46 12.35 16.83
CA VAL A 58 3.92 12.46 16.69
C VAL A 58 4.59 12.75 18.05
N ASP A 59 4.02 13.64 18.85
CA ASP A 59 4.60 14.02 20.15
C ASP A 59 4.58 12.85 21.14
N SER A 60 3.52 12.05 21.13
CA SER A 60 3.42 10.85 21.95
C SER A 60 4.41 9.78 21.50
N VAL A 61 4.61 9.62 20.17
CA VAL A 61 5.63 8.70 19.63
C VAL A 61 7.04 9.14 20.06
N LEU A 62 7.40 10.42 19.92
CA LEU A 62 8.70 10.92 20.32
C LEU A 62 8.93 10.73 21.84
N ARG A 63 7.93 11.06 22.66
CA ARG A 63 8.01 10.80 24.11
C ARG A 63 8.25 9.32 24.40
N ALA A 64 7.52 8.40 23.76
CA ALA A 64 7.68 6.97 23.97
C ALA A 64 9.10 6.48 23.62
N VAL A 65 9.70 7.01 22.54
CA VAL A 65 11.07 6.68 22.18
C VAL A 65 12.08 7.24 23.21
N HIS A 66 11.93 8.47 23.66
CA HIS A 66 12.79 9.07 24.70
C HIS A 66 12.68 8.34 26.05
N ASP A 67 11.45 8.02 26.50
CA ASP A 67 11.20 7.33 27.77
C ASP A 67 11.77 5.90 27.77
N SER A 68 11.87 5.27 26.60
CA SER A 68 12.51 3.96 26.44
C SER A 68 14.00 3.97 26.74
N LYS A 69 14.65 5.14 26.73
CA LYS A 69 16.11 5.34 26.86
C LYS A 69 16.93 4.57 25.82
N ILE A 70 16.30 4.14 24.73
CA ILE A 70 16.93 3.46 23.60
C ILE A 70 17.57 4.53 22.71
N LYS A 71 18.81 4.27 22.26
CA LYS A 71 19.43 5.06 21.19
C LYS A 71 19.11 4.39 19.86
N PRO A 72 18.19 4.94 19.06
CA PRO A 72 17.81 4.33 17.78
C PRO A 72 18.92 4.48 16.73
N SER A 73 19.00 3.51 15.84
CA SER A 73 19.88 3.54 14.65
C SER A 73 19.06 3.72 13.36
N GLY A 74 17.74 3.54 13.44
CA GLY A 74 16.81 3.72 12.32
C GLY A 74 15.37 3.73 12.79
N ALA A 75 14.46 4.27 11.95
CA ALA A 75 13.03 4.26 12.18
C ALA A 75 12.29 4.03 10.86
N VAL A 76 11.29 3.14 10.88
CA VAL A 76 10.54 2.75 9.68
C VAL A 76 9.07 2.52 9.97
N SER A 77 8.22 2.85 9.01
CA SER A 77 6.85 2.34 8.85
C SER A 77 6.79 1.60 7.51
N LEU A 78 6.83 0.28 7.53
CA LEU A 78 7.18 -0.54 6.35
C LEU A 78 6.09 -0.56 5.28
N VAL A 79 4.83 -0.77 5.70
CA VAL A 79 3.66 -0.92 4.82
C VAL A 79 2.44 -0.14 5.32
N SER A 80 2.60 0.72 6.33
CA SER A 80 1.53 1.54 6.87
C SER A 80 1.81 3.02 6.65
N GLU A 81 0.90 3.68 5.96
CA GLU A 81 1.00 5.12 5.71
C GLU A 81 0.81 5.93 6.99
N ALA A 82 -0.06 5.46 7.89
CA ALA A 82 -0.38 6.14 9.15
C ALA A 82 0.84 6.39 10.05
N GLY A 83 1.84 5.51 10.01
CA GLY A 83 3.05 5.65 10.82
C GLY A 83 4.19 6.41 10.13
N MET A 84 4.06 6.82 8.87
CA MET A 84 5.18 7.39 8.10
C MET A 84 5.63 8.75 8.64
N ILE A 85 4.68 9.61 9.02
CA ILE A 85 4.96 10.94 9.58
C ILE A 85 5.70 10.81 10.92
N ALA A 86 5.23 9.94 11.81
CA ALA A 86 5.90 9.72 13.10
C ALA A 86 7.28 9.06 12.91
N ALA A 87 7.43 8.11 11.97
CA ALA A 87 8.73 7.55 11.64
C ALA A 87 9.71 8.62 11.11
N ALA A 88 9.22 9.58 10.30
CA ALA A 88 10.03 10.71 9.84
C ALA A 88 10.44 11.64 10.99
N ALA A 89 9.52 11.93 11.92
CA ALA A 89 9.82 12.74 13.10
C ALA A 89 10.90 12.08 13.97
N VAL A 90 10.83 10.76 14.19
CA VAL A 90 11.88 10.02 14.91
C VAL A 90 13.22 10.12 14.17
N ARG A 91 13.23 10.01 12.83
CA ARG A 91 14.47 10.17 12.06
C ARG A 91 15.07 11.56 12.20
N GLU A 92 14.27 12.61 12.13
CA GLU A 92 14.74 14.00 12.31
C GLU A 92 15.26 14.24 13.73
N GLU A 93 14.50 13.85 14.75
CA GLU A 93 14.87 14.03 16.17
C GLU A 93 16.21 13.38 16.53
N PHE A 94 16.46 12.18 15.99
CA PHE A 94 17.68 11.41 16.29
C PHE A 94 18.74 11.47 15.19
N SER A 95 18.56 12.30 14.17
CA SER A 95 19.47 12.43 13.01
C SER A 95 19.76 11.09 12.32
N LEU A 96 18.71 10.30 12.06
CA LEU A 96 18.80 8.96 11.49
C LEU A 96 18.68 9.01 9.95
N PRO A 97 19.21 7.97 9.24
CA PRO A 97 19.09 7.88 7.79
C PRO A 97 17.64 7.66 7.35
N GLY A 98 17.37 8.00 6.08
CA GLY A 98 16.11 7.75 5.39
C GLY A 98 15.38 9.02 4.97
N MET A 99 14.13 8.84 4.56
CA MET A 99 13.26 9.87 4.00
C MET A 99 13.04 11.04 4.98
N SER A 100 13.20 12.27 4.49
CA SER A 100 12.94 13.50 5.24
C SER A 100 11.43 13.68 5.54
N MET A 101 11.10 14.55 6.50
CA MET A 101 9.72 14.93 6.77
C MET A 101 9.06 15.56 5.53
N GLN A 102 9.78 16.41 4.79
CA GLN A 102 9.23 17.02 3.57
C GLN A 102 8.88 15.98 2.52
N THR A 103 9.78 15.05 2.23
CA THR A 103 9.53 13.92 1.31
C THR A 103 8.38 13.05 1.81
N THR A 104 8.33 12.77 3.12
CA THR A 104 7.24 12.01 3.73
C THR A 104 5.88 12.67 3.50
N LYS A 105 5.78 13.99 3.70
CA LYS A 105 4.57 14.76 3.41
C LYS A 105 4.19 14.73 1.93
N ASN A 106 5.16 14.70 1.02
CA ASN A 106 4.89 14.61 -0.41
C ASN A 106 4.28 13.26 -0.80
N VAL A 107 4.82 12.15 -0.28
CA VAL A 107 4.36 10.80 -0.62
C VAL A 107 3.12 10.33 0.15
N THR A 108 2.63 11.10 1.13
CA THR A 108 1.44 10.78 1.92
C THR A 108 0.26 11.73 1.66
N ASN A 109 0.37 12.64 0.70
CA ASN A 109 -0.67 13.61 0.41
C ASN A 109 -0.90 13.76 -1.10
N LYS A 110 -2.10 13.38 -1.57
CA LYS A 110 -2.47 13.37 -2.98
C LYS A 110 -2.49 14.76 -3.63
N SER A 111 -2.84 15.81 -2.88
CA SER A 111 -2.81 17.18 -3.43
C SER A 111 -1.38 17.62 -3.73
N ARG A 112 -0.43 17.31 -2.84
CA ARG A 112 1.00 17.56 -3.06
C ARG A 112 1.55 16.74 -4.21
N GLN A 113 1.14 15.49 -4.33
CA GLN A 113 1.54 14.63 -5.46
C GLN A 113 1.12 15.25 -6.78
N ARG A 114 -0.14 15.71 -6.89
CA ARG A 114 -0.65 16.35 -8.10
C ARG A 114 0.13 17.62 -8.46
N GLU A 115 0.35 18.50 -7.50
CA GLU A 115 1.11 19.74 -7.68
C GLU A 115 2.54 19.47 -8.15
N ILE A 116 3.24 18.51 -7.51
CA ILE A 116 4.62 18.17 -7.86
C ILE A 116 4.69 17.51 -9.23
N TRP A 117 3.75 16.61 -9.56
CA TRP A 117 3.73 15.94 -10.86
C TRP A 117 3.39 16.88 -12.01
N ASP A 118 2.45 17.83 -11.82
CA ASP A 118 2.17 18.87 -12.83
C ASP A 118 3.41 19.72 -13.08
N ASN A 119 4.09 20.19 -12.02
CA ASN A 119 5.31 20.99 -12.14
C ASN A 119 6.48 20.21 -12.78
N SER A 120 6.41 18.89 -12.77
CA SER A 120 7.41 17.97 -13.35
C SER A 120 6.98 17.39 -14.70
N GLU A 121 5.86 17.84 -15.27
CA GLU A 121 5.27 17.36 -16.53
C GLU A 121 5.01 15.84 -16.54
N ILE A 122 4.70 15.28 -15.36
CA ILE A 122 4.38 13.85 -15.21
C ILE A 122 2.86 13.66 -15.41
N PRO A 123 2.44 12.70 -16.27
CA PRO A 123 1.04 12.50 -16.62
C PRO A 123 0.14 12.22 -15.41
N SER A 124 -0.81 13.12 -15.15
CA SER A 124 -1.87 12.97 -14.16
C SER A 124 -3.24 13.37 -14.75
N PRO A 125 -4.36 12.91 -14.19
CA PRO A 125 -5.68 13.37 -14.63
C PRO A 125 -5.83 14.90 -14.43
N THR A 126 -6.74 15.52 -15.14
CA THR A 126 -7.20 16.89 -14.78
C THR A 126 -7.73 16.86 -13.34
N TRP A 127 -7.28 17.80 -12.52
CA TRP A 127 -7.55 17.80 -11.08
C TRP A 127 -7.73 19.20 -10.49
N THR A 128 -8.31 19.27 -9.30
CA THR A 128 -8.34 20.44 -8.44
C THR A 128 -8.43 20.02 -6.96
N VAL A 129 -8.22 20.98 -6.05
CA VAL A 129 -8.32 20.76 -4.59
C VAL A 129 -9.33 21.74 -4.01
N ALA A 130 -10.12 21.25 -3.06
CA ALA A 130 -11.04 22.08 -2.26
C ALA A 130 -11.10 21.55 -0.83
N ASP A 131 -11.54 22.38 0.12
CA ASP A 131 -11.66 22.06 1.55
C ASP A 131 -13.03 22.38 2.15
N ASN A 132 -13.97 22.80 1.30
CA ASN A 132 -15.34 23.12 1.68
C ASN A 132 -16.35 22.63 0.61
N LEU A 133 -17.58 22.36 1.03
CA LEU A 133 -18.60 21.77 0.16
C LEU A 133 -18.93 22.61 -1.08
N PRO A 134 -19.14 23.95 -0.99
CA PRO A 134 -19.46 24.75 -2.17
C PRO A 134 -18.39 24.68 -3.26
N ASP A 135 -17.11 24.71 -2.89
CA ASP A 135 -16.01 24.63 -3.84
C ASP A 135 -15.83 23.22 -4.40
N ILE A 136 -16.10 22.16 -3.60
CA ILE A 136 -16.12 20.78 -4.07
C ILE A 136 -17.20 20.58 -5.13
N GLU A 137 -18.45 21.00 -4.86
CA GLU A 137 -19.57 20.90 -5.80
C GLU A 137 -19.28 21.63 -7.11
N LYS A 138 -18.81 22.88 -7.00
CA LYS A 138 -18.41 23.71 -8.15
C LYS A 138 -17.32 23.02 -8.99
N SER A 139 -16.33 22.43 -8.33
CA SER A 139 -15.22 21.73 -8.99
C SER A 139 -15.70 20.46 -9.71
N ILE A 140 -16.56 19.66 -9.07
CA ILE A 140 -17.19 18.47 -9.68
C ILE A 140 -17.92 18.87 -10.97
N PHE A 141 -18.80 19.88 -10.90
CA PHE A 141 -19.58 20.30 -12.05
C PHE A 141 -18.75 20.90 -13.17
N SER A 142 -17.69 21.65 -12.80
CA SER A 142 -16.74 22.21 -13.77
C SER A 142 -16.02 21.12 -14.55
N ILE A 143 -15.50 20.08 -13.87
CA ILE A 143 -14.79 18.99 -14.55
C ILE A 143 -15.76 18.18 -15.41
N ILE A 144 -16.97 17.86 -14.92
CA ILE A 144 -18.00 17.14 -15.73
C ILE A 144 -18.32 17.92 -17.01
N GLU A 145 -18.43 19.25 -16.92
CA GLU A 145 -18.77 20.10 -18.06
C GLU A 145 -17.65 20.19 -19.08
N ASN A 146 -16.43 20.46 -18.60
CA ASN A 146 -15.28 20.71 -19.46
C ASN A 146 -14.72 19.42 -20.06
N GLU A 147 -14.61 18.35 -19.27
CA GLU A 147 -14.01 17.07 -19.68
C GLU A 147 -15.02 16.07 -20.24
N LYS A 148 -16.34 16.34 -20.11
CA LYS A 148 -17.43 15.43 -20.50
C LYS A 148 -17.20 14.00 -19.97
N SER A 149 -16.76 13.90 -18.74
CA SER A 149 -16.35 12.68 -18.05
C SER A 149 -16.88 12.63 -16.62
N SER A 150 -16.99 11.44 -16.06
CA SER A 150 -17.19 11.26 -14.62
C SER A 150 -16.02 11.86 -13.85
N VAL A 151 -16.27 12.13 -12.57
CA VAL A 151 -15.30 12.73 -11.64
C VAL A 151 -15.09 11.77 -10.48
N ILE A 152 -13.88 11.66 -10.00
CA ILE A 152 -13.56 10.97 -8.76
C ILE A 152 -13.20 11.99 -7.68
N VAL A 153 -13.82 11.84 -6.51
CA VAL A 153 -13.65 12.69 -5.33
C VAL A 153 -12.92 11.88 -4.27
N LYS A 154 -11.77 12.36 -3.79
CA LYS A 154 -10.87 11.62 -2.89
C LYS A 154 -10.42 12.50 -1.72
N PRO A 155 -10.32 11.97 -0.49
CA PRO A 155 -9.55 12.64 0.57
C PRO A 155 -8.09 12.82 0.15
N ALA A 156 -7.46 13.94 0.47
CA ALA A 156 -6.07 14.19 0.09
C ALA A 156 -5.07 13.26 0.81
N ASP A 157 -5.37 12.83 2.03
CA ASP A 157 -4.46 12.15 2.96
C ASP A 157 -5.05 10.89 3.62
N SER A 158 -5.89 10.17 2.86
CA SER A 158 -6.45 8.88 3.28
C SER A 158 -5.97 7.76 2.35
N SER A 159 -5.93 6.52 2.85
CA SER A 159 -5.49 5.32 2.14
C SER A 159 -6.56 4.22 2.19
N GLY A 160 -6.41 3.18 1.34
CA GLY A 160 -7.31 2.01 1.32
C GLY A 160 -8.71 2.33 0.81
N SER A 161 -8.84 3.21 -0.17
CA SER A 161 -10.09 3.60 -0.85
C SER A 161 -11.16 4.22 0.06
N ARG A 162 -10.82 4.63 1.27
CA ARG A 162 -11.75 5.28 2.21
C ARG A 162 -12.13 6.67 1.73
N GLY A 163 -13.42 7.00 1.79
CA GLY A 163 -13.92 8.33 1.47
C GLY A 163 -13.97 8.65 -0.04
N ILE A 164 -13.67 7.67 -0.91
CA ILE A 164 -13.70 7.85 -2.37
C ILE A 164 -15.13 7.75 -2.90
N SER A 165 -15.47 8.61 -3.85
CA SER A 165 -16.74 8.56 -4.59
C SER A 165 -16.51 8.90 -6.07
N VAL A 166 -17.27 8.24 -6.96
CA VAL A 166 -17.31 8.55 -8.39
C VAL A 166 -18.64 9.17 -8.72
N ILE A 167 -18.65 10.31 -9.38
CA ILE A 167 -19.83 11.12 -9.76
C ILE A 167 -19.84 11.28 -11.27
N ASP A 168 -20.96 10.92 -11.89
CA ASP A 168 -21.14 10.99 -13.36
C ASP A 168 -22.25 11.98 -13.77
N THR A 169 -22.91 12.60 -12.80
CA THR A 169 -24.02 13.53 -13.00
C THR A 169 -23.81 14.85 -12.28
N LYS A 170 -24.54 15.91 -12.71
CA LYS A 170 -24.59 17.19 -12.01
C LYS A 170 -25.69 17.22 -10.92
N ASP A 171 -25.83 16.13 -10.18
CA ASP A 171 -26.73 16.03 -9.05
C ASP A 171 -26.07 16.65 -7.80
N VAL A 172 -26.67 17.73 -7.28
CA VAL A 172 -26.15 18.48 -6.11
C VAL A 172 -26.10 17.62 -4.87
N ASP A 173 -27.13 16.78 -4.64
CA ASP A 173 -27.19 15.94 -3.45
C ASP A 173 -26.11 14.83 -3.49
N LEU A 174 -25.83 14.27 -4.67
CA LEU A 174 -24.75 13.29 -4.84
C LEU A 174 -23.39 13.94 -4.66
N ALA A 175 -23.16 15.11 -5.23
CA ALA A 175 -21.94 15.87 -5.10
C ALA A 175 -21.67 16.27 -3.64
N GLY A 176 -22.70 16.78 -2.93
CA GLY A 176 -22.64 17.13 -1.51
C GLY A 176 -22.26 15.93 -0.64
N ARG A 177 -22.96 14.79 -0.79
CA ARG A 177 -22.61 13.56 -0.05
C ARG A 177 -21.21 13.04 -0.34
N ALA A 178 -20.72 13.15 -1.58
CA ALA A 178 -19.36 12.78 -1.95
C ALA A 178 -18.33 13.67 -1.26
N GLY A 179 -18.59 15.01 -1.24
CA GLY A 179 -17.77 15.99 -0.55
C GLY A 179 -17.70 15.74 0.96
N GLU A 180 -18.85 15.58 1.62
CA GLU A 180 -18.92 15.30 3.06
C GLU A 180 -18.14 14.02 3.43
N ARG A 181 -18.31 12.95 2.65
CA ARG A 181 -17.59 11.69 2.85
C ARG A 181 -16.09 11.87 2.71
N ALA A 182 -15.63 12.61 1.71
CA ALA A 182 -14.22 12.86 1.48
C ALA A 182 -13.60 13.73 2.57
N ILE A 183 -14.27 14.85 2.95
CA ILE A 183 -13.82 15.74 4.04
C ILE A 183 -13.71 14.95 5.36
N SER A 184 -14.74 14.19 5.73
CA SER A 184 -14.74 13.41 6.99
C SER A 184 -13.68 12.30 7.03
N SER A 185 -13.17 11.88 5.88
CA SER A 185 -12.11 10.88 5.76
C SER A 185 -10.72 11.47 5.59
N SER A 186 -10.61 12.80 5.49
CA SER A 186 -9.34 13.54 5.35
C SER A 186 -8.92 14.12 6.70
N SER A 187 -7.66 13.91 7.08
CA SER A 187 -7.09 14.50 8.30
C SER A 187 -6.84 16.01 8.15
N SER A 188 -6.54 16.47 6.93
CA SER A 188 -6.33 17.88 6.60
C SER A 188 -7.62 18.60 6.22
N GLY A 189 -8.73 17.88 6.03
CA GLY A 189 -9.97 18.43 5.45
C GLY A 189 -9.90 18.67 3.94
N GLN A 190 -8.74 18.50 3.30
CA GLN A 190 -8.58 18.70 1.86
C GLN A 190 -9.12 17.53 1.06
N VAL A 191 -9.72 17.84 -0.07
CA VAL A 191 -10.30 16.90 -1.03
C VAL A 191 -9.72 17.15 -2.41
N VAL A 192 -9.26 16.10 -3.06
CA VAL A 192 -8.80 16.12 -4.46
C VAL A 192 -9.95 15.65 -5.34
N ILE A 193 -10.30 16.46 -6.32
CA ILE A 193 -11.36 16.23 -7.31
C ILE A 193 -10.69 16.05 -8.65
N GLU A 194 -10.90 14.91 -9.31
CA GLU A 194 -10.19 14.56 -10.54
C GLU A 194 -11.13 14.03 -11.61
N LYS A 195 -10.76 14.24 -12.87
CA LYS A 195 -11.35 13.49 -13.98
C LYS A 195 -11.19 12.00 -13.73
N PHE A 196 -12.27 11.25 -13.79
CA PHE A 196 -12.23 9.80 -13.67
C PHE A 196 -11.69 9.19 -14.96
N ILE A 197 -10.54 8.53 -14.87
CA ILE A 197 -9.94 7.82 -16.00
C ILE A 197 -10.47 6.39 -16.03
N LYS A 198 -11.13 6.02 -17.14
CA LYS A 198 -11.53 4.63 -17.41
C LYS A 198 -10.36 3.89 -18.04
N GLY A 199 -10.05 2.71 -17.52
CA GLY A 199 -8.95 1.91 -18.06
C GLY A 199 -8.56 0.76 -17.15
N THR A 200 -7.46 0.11 -17.51
CA THR A 200 -6.84 -0.95 -16.71
C THR A 200 -5.92 -0.34 -15.66
N GLU A 201 -6.12 -0.71 -14.41
CA GLU A 201 -5.32 -0.24 -13.28
C GLU A 201 -4.16 -1.19 -13.01
N PHE A 202 -2.98 -0.63 -12.79
CA PHE A 202 -1.75 -1.35 -12.46
C PHE A 202 -1.20 -0.88 -11.13
N THR A 203 -0.55 -1.80 -10.39
CA THR A 203 0.35 -1.45 -9.31
C THR A 203 1.78 -1.74 -9.71
N VAL A 204 2.69 -0.85 -9.33
CA VAL A 204 4.12 -0.97 -9.57
C VAL A 204 4.85 -0.93 -8.23
N GLU A 205 5.48 -2.03 -7.92
CA GLU A 205 6.32 -2.14 -6.72
C GLU A 205 7.77 -1.87 -7.11
N THR A 206 8.39 -0.95 -6.40
CA THR A 206 9.78 -0.55 -6.66
C THR A 206 10.62 -0.60 -5.38
N PHE A 207 11.93 -0.56 -5.54
CA PHE A 207 12.84 -0.27 -4.45
C PHE A 207 13.89 0.74 -4.91
N GLY A 208 14.01 1.84 -4.16
CA GLY A 208 15.03 2.85 -4.39
C GLY A 208 16.33 2.49 -3.68
N PHE A 209 17.41 2.47 -4.44
CA PHE A 209 18.76 2.16 -3.95
C PHE A 209 19.60 3.45 -3.87
N ALA A 210 20.40 3.62 -2.82
CA ALA A 210 21.19 4.82 -2.59
C ALA A 210 22.09 5.21 -3.79
N GLN A 211 22.50 4.24 -4.60
CA GLN A 211 23.40 4.44 -5.75
C GLN A 211 22.75 4.18 -7.11
N GLY A 212 21.44 4.20 -7.25
CA GLY A 212 20.84 3.83 -8.53
C GLY A 212 19.39 4.26 -8.76
N GLY A 213 18.80 4.97 -7.79
CA GLY A 213 17.38 5.33 -7.86
C GLY A 213 16.46 4.12 -7.76
N HIS A 214 15.22 4.29 -8.19
CA HIS A 214 14.21 3.23 -8.13
C HIS A 214 14.41 2.16 -9.20
N GLN A 215 14.37 0.89 -8.77
CA GLN A 215 14.30 -0.29 -9.60
C GLN A 215 12.92 -0.92 -9.49
N VAL A 216 12.30 -1.25 -10.64
CA VAL A 216 11.01 -1.96 -10.68
C VAL A 216 11.21 -3.41 -10.25
N LEU A 217 10.47 -3.84 -9.26
CA LEU A 217 10.47 -5.21 -8.73
C LEU A 217 9.31 -6.04 -9.27
N ALA A 218 8.12 -5.44 -9.38
CA ALA A 218 6.94 -6.08 -9.92
C ALA A 218 6.00 -5.03 -10.55
N VAL A 219 5.34 -5.42 -11.64
CA VAL A 219 4.19 -4.72 -12.20
C VAL A 219 3.03 -5.70 -12.18
N THR A 220 1.88 -5.30 -11.63
CA THR A 220 0.68 -6.14 -11.60
C THR A 220 -0.53 -5.39 -12.11
N GLU A 221 -1.36 -6.07 -12.88
CA GLU A 221 -2.70 -5.65 -13.25
C GLU A 221 -3.64 -5.87 -12.07
N LYS A 222 -4.40 -4.84 -11.70
CA LYS A 222 -5.39 -4.90 -10.62
C LYS A 222 -6.75 -5.26 -11.20
N ARG A 223 -7.28 -6.42 -10.81
CA ARG A 223 -8.62 -6.88 -11.21
C ARG A 223 -9.62 -6.70 -10.08
N LYS A 224 -10.74 -6.11 -10.43
CA LYS A 224 -11.87 -5.88 -9.53
C LYS A 224 -12.96 -6.90 -9.82
N VAL A 225 -13.72 -7.35 -8.82
CA VAL A 225 -14.85 -8.27 -9.02
C VAL A 225 -16.12 -7.49 -9.28
N SER A 226 -16.85 -7.88 -10.32
CA SER A 226 -18.19 -7.34 -10.62
C SER A 226 -19.12 -7.53 -9.42
N GLY A 227 -19.79 -6.45 -8.98
CA GLY A 227 -20.76 -6.50 -7.89
C GLY A 227 -20.22 -6.16 -6.49
N THR A 228 -18.92 -5.96 -6.33
CA THR A 228 -18.33 -5.22 -5.19
C THR A 228 -18.30 -3.73 -5.54
N SER A 229 -18.01 -2.85 -4.57
CA SER A 229 -17.68 -1.46 -4.93
C SER A 229 -16.51 -1.51 -5.93
N ASP A 230 -16.60 -0.78 -7.05
CA ASP A 230 -15.61 -0.77 -8.14
C ASP A 230 -14.21 -0.32 -7.71
N THR A 231 -13.96 -0.22 -6.42
CA THR A 231 -12.71 0.26 -5.80
C THR A 231 -11.87 -0.84 -5.14
N VAL A 232 -12.44 -2.04 -4.85
CA VAL A 232 -11.73 -3.11 -4.13
C VAL A 232 -11.08 -4.08 -5.11
N ALA A 233 -9.75 -4.20 -5.03
CA ALA A 233 -9.01 -5.17 -5.83
C ALA A 233 -9.16 -6.59 -5.26
N MET A 234 -9.48 -7.55 -6.11
CA MET A 234 -9.57 -8.98 -5.76
C MET A 234 -8.46 -9.82 -6.37
N GLU A 235 -7.76 -9.30 -7.36
CA GLU A 235 -6.57 -9.97 -7.90
C GLU A 235 -5.54 -8.92 -8.33
N LEU A 236 -4.29 -9.18 -7.99
CA LEU A 236 -3.11 -8.54 -8.53
C LEU A 236 -2.33 -9.61 -9.29
N ALA A 237 -2.20 -9.47 -10.60
CA ALA A 237 -1.54 -10.46 -11.44
C ALA A 237 -0.51 -9.81 -12.36
N THR A 238 0.62 -10.47 -12.59
CA THR A 238 1.53 -10.06 -13.66
C THR A 238 0.73 -9.84 -14.94
N PRO A 239 0.85 -8.66 -15.60
CA PRO A 239 0.06 -8.34 -16.78
C PRO A 239 0.50 -9.18 -17.98
N ASP A 240 -0.47 -9.52 -18.83
CA ASP A 240 -0.22 -10.12 -20.16
C ASP A 240 -0.13 -9.02 -21.21
N LEU A 241 0.97 -8.27 -21.18
CA LEU A 241 1.21 -7.10 -22.02
C LEU A 241 2.59 -7.18 -22.68
N PRO A 242 2.80 -6.49 -23.84
CA PRO A 242 4.11 -6.34 -24.44
C PRO A 242 5.13 -5.76 -23.44
N ALA A 243 6.36 -6.28 -23.48
CA ALA A 243 7.43 -5.86 -22.57
C ALA A 243 7.67 -4.34 -22.58
N GLU A 244 7.56 -3.70 -23.74
CA GLU A 244 7.66 -2.24 -23.89
C GLU A 244 6.60 -1.49 -23.09
N THR A 245 5.35 -1.99 -23.08
CA THR A 245 4.26 -1.39 -22.31
C THR A 245 4.53 -1.52 -20.81
N VAL A 246 4.96 -2.70 -20.35
CA VAL A 246 5.33 -2.93 -18.95
C VAL A 246 6.49 -2.02 -18.53
N GLU A 247 7.47 -1.82 -19.41
CA GLU A 247 8.59 -0.92 -19.17
C GLU A 247 8.15 0.55 -19.07
N ARG A 248 7.23 1.01 -19.93
CA ARG A 248 6.64 2.37 -19.85
C ARG A 248 5.92 2.58 -18.53
N ILE A 249 5.11 1.62 -18.08
CA ILE A 249 4.43 1.66 -16.78
C ILE A 249 5.44 1.77 -15.63
N GLY A 250 6.47 0.94 -15.66
CA GLY A 250 7.53 0.95 -14.64
C GLY A 250 8.32 2.26 -14.61
N LYS A 251 8.68 2.81 -15.78
CA LYS A 251 9.38 4.10 -15.88
C LYS A 251 8.56 5.24 -15.31
N LEU A 252 7.25 5.28 -15.60
CA LEU A 252 6.36 6.29 -15.05
C LEU A 252 6.32 6.25 -13.52
N ALA A 253 6.24 5.04 -12.93
CA ALA A 253 6.26 4.86 -11.47
C ALA A 253 7.57 5.38 -10.84
N CYS A 254 8.72 5.03 -11.43
CA CYS A 254 10.03 5.51 -10.95
C CYS A 254 10.15 7.04 -11.05
N SER A 255 9.71 7.62 -12.17
CA SER A 255 9.72 9.08 -12.36
C SER A 255 8.81 9.79 -11.36
N ALA A 256 7.63 9.23 -11.08
CA ALA A 256 6.69 9.77 -10.12
C ALA A 256 7.26 9.85 -8.70
N LEU A 257 7.91 8.78 -8.24
CA LEU A 257 8.55 8.73 -6.92
C LEU A 257 9.75 9.68 -6.84
N SER A 258 10.58 9.71 -7.87
CA SER A 258 11.74 10.61 -7.93
C SER A 258 11.34 12.09 -7.89
N ALA A 259 10.27 12.47 -8.60
CA ALA A 259 9.75 13.84 -8.58
C ALA A 259 9.26 14.25 -7.17
N LEU A 260 8.70 13.32 -6.40
CA LEU A 260 8.31 13.56 -5.01
C LEU A 260 9.51 13.70 -4.06
N GLY A 261 10.75 13.54 -4.57
CA GLY A 261 11.98 13.53 -3.78
C GLY A 261 12.22 12.20 -3.06
N TYR A 262 11.48 11.16 -3.39
CA TYR A 262 11.62 9.83 -2.80
C TYR A 262 12.51 8.96 -3.68
N ASN A 263 13.75 8.75 -3.27
CA ASN A 263 14.77 8.06 -4.07
C ASN A 263 15.26 6.76 -3.43
N GLU A 264 14.95 6.51 -2.16
CA GLU A 264 15.42 5.36 -1.41
C GLU A 264 14.27 4.68 -0.68
N GLY A 265 14.26 3.33 -0.68
CA GLY A 265 13.26 2.51 0.00
C GLY A 265 12.18 1.94 -0.90
N PRO A 266 11.21 1.22 -0.30
CA PRO A 266 10.13 0.58 -1.02
C PRO A 266 9.12 1.62 -1.54
N GLY A 267 8.75 1.52 -2.82
CA GLY A 267 7.73 2.36 -3.44
C GLY A 267 6.58 1.53 -3.98
N HIS A 268 5.35 2.04 -3.81
CA HIS A 268 4.12 1.47 -4.36
C HIS A 268 3.40 2.55 -5.15
N THR A 269 3.23 2.35 -6.44
CA THR A 269 2.62 3.33 -7.34
C THR A 269 1.43 2.72 -8.07
N GLU A 270 0.31 3.43 -8.11
CA GLU A 270 -0.89 3.05 -8.86
C GLU A 270 -0.99 3.87 -10.15
N ILE A 271 -1.22 3.19 -11.29
CA ILE A 271 -1.26 3.77 -12.63
C ILE A 271 -2.46 3.21 -13.39
N ILE A 272 -3.19 4.06 -14.11
CA ILE A 272 -4.24 3.63 -15.03
C ILE A 272 -3.75 3.81 -16.47
N MET A 273 -3.91 2.77 -17.28
CA MET A 273 -3.77 2.82 -18.73
C MET A 273 -5.16 2.92 -19.36
N CYS A 274 -5.46 4.05 -20.01
CA CYS A 274 -6.73 4.21 -20.72
C CYS A 274 -6.79 3.36 -22.00
N GLU A 275 -7.95 3.26 -22.62
CA GLU A 275 -8.15 2.46 -23.85
C GLU A 275 -7.25 2.89 -25.02
N LYS A 276 -6.79 4.15 -25.03
CA LYS A 276 -5.85 4.66 -26.04
C LYS A 276 -4.39 4.30 -25.77
N GLY A 277 -4.10 3.69 -24.60
CA GLY A 277 -2.76 3.33 -24.16
C GLY A 277 -2.00 4.46 -23.44
N ASP A 278 -2.66 5.60 -23.15
CA ASP A 278 -2.08 6.66 -22.34
C ASP A 278 -2.08 6.24 -20.87
N LEU A 279 -1.04 6.63 -20.14
CA LEU A 279 -0.83 6.30 -18.74
C LEU A 279 -1.09 7.52 -17.86
N TYR A 280 -1.79 7.31 -16.75
CA TYR A 280 -2.11 8.34 -15.77
C TYR A 280 -1.80 7.85 -14.35
N LEU A 281 -1.12 8.68 -13.56
CA LEU A 281 -0.87 8.39 -12.16
C LEU A 281 -2.16 8.49 -11.34
N VAL A 282 -2.36 7.52 -10.47
CA VAL A 282 -3.43 7.52 -9.46
C VAL A 282 -2.89 8.01 -8.13
N GLU A 283 -1.85 7.35 -7.63
CA GLU A 283 -1.11 7.76 -6.44
C GLU A 283 0.25 7.06 -6.36
N ALA A 284 1.18 7.59 -5.55
CA ALA A 284 2.44 6.95 -5.22
C ALA A 284 2.69 7.04 -3.72
N ALA A 285 3.10 5.94 -3.11
CA ALA A 285 3.42 5.85 -1.69
C ALA A 285 4.89 5.46 -1.48
N GLY A 286 5.57 6.14 -0.56
CA GLY A 286 6.95 5.84 -0.16
C GLY A 286 7.03 4.70 0.85
N ARG A 287 6.34 3.60 0.57
CA ARG A 287 6.24 2.38 1.38
C ARG A 287 5.92 1.18 0.50
N GLY A 288 6.08 -0.01 1.03
CA GLY A 288 5.63 -1.22 0.33
C GLY A 288 4.10 -1.36 0.27
N GLY A 289 3.61 -2.11 -0.70
CA GLY A 289 2.20 -2.47 -0.81
C GLY A 289 1.75 -3.34 0.36
N GLY A 290 0.54 -3.08 0.88
CA GLY A 290 -0.07 -3.89 1.95
C GLY A 290 -0.60 -5.24 1.46
N PHE A 291 -1.28 -5.97 2.36
CA PHE A 291 -2.02 -7.19 2.03
C PHE A 291 -1.24 -8.20 1.18
N MET A 292 -0.11 -8.72 1.69
CA MET A 292 0.76 -9.70 1.02
C MET A 292 1.47 -9.19 -0.25
N VAL A 293 1.38 -7.92 -0.61
CA VAL A 293 2.14 -7.39 -1.76
C VAL A 293 3.62 -7.32 -1.41
N ASN A 294 3.96 -6.60 -0.31
CA ASN A 294 5.35 -6.36 0.09
C ASN A 294 6.11 -7.64 0.45
N ASP A 295 5.52 -8.51 1.23
CA ASP A 295 6.19 -9.70 1.81
C ASP A 295 5.84 -11.01 1.09
N GLY A 296 4.79 -11.01 0.30
CA GLY A 296 4.35 -12.15 -0.50
C GLY A 296 4.71 -12.02 -1.98
N LEU A 297 4.01 -11.13 -2.69
CA LEU A 297 4.09 -11.01 -4.15
C LEU A 297 5.49 -10.57 -4.62
N VAL A 298 6.02 -9.48 -4.06
CA VAL A 298 7.29 -8.88 -4.52
C VAL A 298 8.45 -9.87 -4.45
N PRO A 299 8.71 -10.58 -3.32
CA PRO A 299 9.81 -11.53 -3.26
C PRO A 299 9.66 -12.70 -4.24
N ARG A 300 8.42 -13.12 -4.55
CA ARG A 300 8.16 -14.23 -5.51
C ARG A 300 8.34 -13.78 -6.95
N ALA A 301 7.93 -12.54 -7.28
CA ALA A 301 8.07 -11.98 -8.61
C ALA A 301 9.51 -11.58 -8.95
N SER A 302 10.22 -10.94 -8.01
CA SER A 302 11.54 -10.34 -8.24
C SER A 302 12.72 -11.11 -7.68
N GLY A 303 12.50 -11.95 -6.66
CA GLY A 303 13.56 -12.57 -5.87
C GLY A 303 14.22 -11.64 -4.84
N PHE A 304 13.72 -10.40 -4.67
CA PHE A 304 14.24 -9.42 -3.73
C PHE A 304 13.47 -9.45 -2.41
N ASP A 305 14.19 -9.61 -1.31
CA ASP A 305 13.61 -9.48 0.04
C ASP A 305 13.47 -8.00 0.39
N ILE A 306 12.32 -7.42 -0.01
CA ILE A 306 12.05 -5.99 0.15
C ILE A 306 11.95 -5.58 1.62
N SER A 307 11.48 -6.48 2.50
CA SER A 307 11.44 -6.24 3.94
C SER A 307 12.84 -6.13 4.53
N LEU A 308 13.74 -7.04 4.15
CA LEU A 308 15.13 -6.98 4.59
C LEU A 308 15.85 -5.74 4.03
N GLY A 309 15.67 -5.46 2.73
CA GLY A 309 16.23 -4.26 2.10
C GLY A 309 15.81 -2.98 2.83
N SER A 310 14.53 -2.83 3.13
CA SER A 310 13.99 -1.66 3.83
C SER A 310 14.57 -1.50 5.24
N VAL A 311 14.71 -2.59 5.97
CA VAL A 311 15.27 -2.59 7.32
C VAL A 311 16.77 -2.24 7.32
N LEU A 312 17.53 -2.81 6.40
CA LEU A 312 18.96 -2.52 6.29
C LEU A 312 19.19 -1.04 5.95
N GLN A 313 18.45 -0.52 4.96
CA GLN A 313 18.54 0.87 4.55
C GLN A 313 18.12 1.84 5.66
N ALA A 314 17.08 1.49 6.43
CA ALA A 314 16.62 2.33 7.55
C ALA A 314 17.68 2.51 8.66
N VAL A 315 18.64 1.59 8.78
CA VAL A 315 19.77 1.71 9.73
C VAL A 315 21.08 2.09 9.04
N GLY A 316 21.02 2.62 7.80
CA GLY A 316 22.16 3.12 7.05
C GLY A 316 23.10 2.02 6.53
N ARG A 317 22.62 0.77 6.42
CA ARG A 317 23.39 -0.32 5.80
C ARG A 317 23.12 -0.36 4.30
N ASP A 318 24.17 -0.63 3.53
CA ASP A 318 24.06 -0.76 2.08
C ASP A 318 23.16 -1.93 1.68
N VAL A 319 22.33 -1.68 0.68
CA VAL A 319 21.51 -2.68 0.02
C VAL A 319 22.00 -2.83 -1.41
N ALA A 320 22.48 -4.01 -1.74
CA ALA A 320 23.02 -4.27 -3.07
C ALA A 320 21.94 -4.23 -4.14
N LEU A 321 22.22 -3.57 -5.26
CA LEU A 321 21.44 -3.68 -6.49
C LEU A 321 21.40 -5.15 -6.92
N ILE A 322 20.22 -5.61 -7.28
CA ILE A 322 20.02 -6.95 -7.82
C ILE A 322 19.55 -6.88 -9.28
N ALA A 323 19.74 -7.97 -10.03
CA ALA A 323 19.02 -8.20 -11.26
C ALA A 323 17.69 -8.89 -10.90
N PRO A 324 16.53 -8.21 -10.96
CA PRO A 324 15.27 -8.82 -10.56
C PRO A 324 14.96 -10.06 -11.42
N LYS A 325 14.56 -11.14 -10.77
CA LYS A 325 13.97 -12.27 -11.49
C LYS A 325 12.61 -11.82 -12.01
N LYS A 326 12.37 -11.94 -13.29
CA LYS A 326 11.07 -11.61 -13.88
C LYS A 326 10.17 -12.85 -13.87
N LYS A 327 9.61 -13.18 -12.70
CA LYS A 327 8.65 -14.26 -12.59
C LYS A 327 7.23 -13.73 -12.61
N SER A 328 6.32 -14.54 -13.16
CA SER A 328 4.89 -14.29 -13.06
C SER A 328 4.41 -14.55 -11.63
N ALA A 329 3.52 -13.72 -11.12
CA ALA A 329 2.88 -13.90 -9.82
C ALA A 329 1.40 -13.48 -9.90
N VAL A 330 0.57 -14.15 -9.12
CA VAL A 330 -0.85 -13.85 -8.93
C VAL A 330 -1.10 -13.84 -7.43
N LEU A 331 -1.60 -12.73 -6.92
CA LEU A 331 -2.12 -12.59 -5.57
C LEU A 331 -3.62 -12.36 -5.68
N ARG A 332 -4.40 -13.35 -5.28
CA ARG A 332 -5.86 -13.35 -5.32
C ARG A 332 -6.43 -13.30 -3.93
N PHE A 333 -7.56 -12.63 -3.78
CA PHE A 333 -8.29 -12.56 -2.53
C PHE A 333 -9.69 -13.16 -2.67
N ILE A 334 -10.17 -13.77 -1.60
CA ILE A 334 -11.55 -14.28 -1.50
C ILE A 334 -12.38 -13.17 -0.85
N PRO A 335 -13.42 -12.64 -1.54
CA PRO A 335 -14.26 -11.58 -1.00
C PRO A 335 -15.16 -12.08 0.14
N SER A 336 -15.51 -11.16 1.07
CA SER A 336 -16.48 -11.44 2.11
C SER A 336 -17.92 -11.34 1.62
N SER A 337 -18.79 -12.11 2.27
CA SER A 337 -20.25 -11.94 2.28
C SER A 337 -20.72 -11.67 3.72
N PRO A 338 -21.89 -11.00 3.91
CA PRO A 338 -22.41 -10.74 5.25
C PRO A 338 -22.68 -12.04 6.02
N GLY A 339 -22.30 -12.08 7.31
CA GLY A 339 -22.55 -13.20 8.21
C GLY A 339 -21.40 -13.49 9.15
N VAL A 340 -21.47 -14.60 9.86
CA VAL A 340 -20.46 -15.06 10.82
C VAL A 340 -19.64 -16.19 10.22
N ILE A 341 -18.34 -16.17 10.37
CA ILE A 341 -17.44 -17.23 9.89
C ILE A 341 -17.62 -18.48 10.77
N ASN A 342 -18.18 -19.54 10.21
CA ASN A 342 -18.47 -20.79 10.93
C ASN A 342 -17.40 -21.85 10.71
N LYS A 343 -16.75 -21.86 9.53
CA LYS A 343 -15.74 -22.85 9.19
C LYS A 343 -14.69 -22.28 8.25
N ILE A 344 -13.47 -22.74 8.44
CA ILE A 344 -12.30 -22.42 7.60
C ILE A 344 -11.57 -23.75 7.34
N SER A 345 -11.39 -24.14 6.06
CA SER A 345 -10.73 -25.42 5.68
C SER A 345 -10.13 -25.34 4.28
N GLY A 346 -9.34 -26.37 3.90
CA GLY A 346 -8.77 -26.55 2.56
C GLY A 346 -7.42 -25.89 2.34
N PHE A 347 -6.94 -25.04 3.25
CA PHE A 347 -5.66 -24.33 3.10
C PHE A 347 -4.45 -25.28 3.12
N GLU A 348 -4.48 -26.36 3.92
CA GLU A 348 -3.40 -27.36 3.95
C GLU A 348 -3.23 -28.04 2.59
N ASP A 349 -4.32 -28.37 1.92
CA ASP A 349 -4.29 -29.01 0.60
C ASP A 349 -3.89 -28.00 -0.50
N ALA A 350 -4.39 -26.77 -0.43
CA ALA A 350 -3.97 -25.71 -1.34
C ALA A 350 -2.46 -25.43 -1.25
N ASN A 351 -1.89 -25.44 -0.05
CA ASN A 351 -0.46 -25.22 0.19
C ASN A 351 0.44 -26.41 -0.22
N LYS A 352 -0.13 -27.57 -0.58
CA LYS A 352 0.62 -28.69 -1.19
C LYS A 352 0.86 -28.48 -2.69
N LEU A 353 0.13 -27.56 -3.33
CA LEU A 353 0.36 -27.21 -4.74
C LEU A 353 1.72 -26.52 -4.89
N THR A 354 2.43 -26.87 -5.96
CA THR A 354 3.74 -26.28 -6.26
C THR A 354 3.61 -24.78 -6.50
N ASN A 355 4.45 -23.99 -5.81
CA ASN A 355 4.47 -22.53 -5.94
C ASN A 355 3.11 -21.86 -5.60
N VAL A 356 2.45 -22.37 -4.58
CA VAL A 356 1.24 -21.77 -4.00
C VAL A 356 1.44 -21.53 -2.52
N GLU A 357 0.96 -20.41 -2.04
CA GLU A 357 0.83 -20.05 -0.64
C GLU A 357 -0.56 -19.45 -0.42
N ALA A 358 -1.33 -20.00 0.51
CA ALA A 358 -2.67 -19.52 0.81
C ALA A 358 -2.90 -19.48 2.33
N GLY A 359 -3.67 -18.50 2.78
CA GLY A 359 -3.99 -18.37 4.20
C GLY A 359 -5.24 -17.56 4.46
N PRO A 360 -5.91 -17.80 5.61
CA PRO A 360 -7.05 -17.01 6.01
C PRO A 360 -6.62 -15.62 6.51
N LEU A 361 -7.44 -14.63 6.23
CA LEU A 361 -7.33 -13.26 6.77
C LEU A 361 -8.28 -13.07 7.96
N VAL A 362 -9.20 -14.00 8.15
CA VAL A 362 -10.25 -14.05 9.18
C VAL A 362 -10.10 -15.28 10.06
N LYS A 363 -10.82 -15.31 11.16
CA LYS A 363 -10.93 -16.47 12.07
C LYS A 363 -12.39 -16.86 12.28
N ILE A 364 -12.62 -18.10 12.76
CA ILE A 364 -13.95 -18.58 13.14
C ILE A 364 -14.51 -17.65 14.23
N GLY A 365 -15.78 -17.23 14.06
CA GLY A 365 -16.47 -16.29 14.93
C GLY A 365 -16.38 -14.83 14.50
N ASP A 366 -15.55 -14.46 13.52
CA ASP A 366 -15.54 -13.11 12.98
C ASP A 366 -16.86 -12.80 12.26
N THR A 367 -17.40 -11.59 12.50
CA THR A 367 -18.57 -11.08 11.78
C THR A 367 -18.11 -10.28 10.59
N MET A 368 -18.56 -10.68 9.40
CA MET A 368 -18.21 -10.06 8.12
C MET A 368 -19.36 -9.23 7.58
N LEU A 369 -19.02 -8.14 6.90
CA LEU A 369 -19.91 -7.35 6.08
C LEU A 369 -19.69 -7.66 4.60
N LYS A 370 -20.52 -7.11 3.72
CA LYS A 370 -20.23 -7.12 2.28
C LYS A 370 -18.90 -6.40 2.02
N ALA A 371 -18.08 -6.97 1.16
CA ALA A 371 -16.78 -6.40 0.82
C ALA A 371 -16.91 -4.96 0.26
N ASN A 372 -16.42 -3.97 1.00
CA ASN A 372 -16.39 -2.55 0.65
C ASN A 372 -15.00 -1.92 0.76
N SER A 373 -14.06 -2.65 1.36
CA SER A 373 -12.67 -2.22 1.55
C SER A 373 -11.71 -3.39 1.41
N ASP A 374 -10.43 -3.11 1.31
CA ASP A 374 -9.37 -4.13 1.30
C ASP A 374 -9.33 -4.96 2.59
N GLY A 375 -9.84 -4.44 3.70
CA GLY A 375 -9.95 -5.14 4.98
C GLY A 375 -11.03 -6.25 5.01
N ASP A 376 -11.95 -6.24 4.04
CA ASP A 376 -13.09 -7.15 4.01
C ASP A 376 -12.82 -8.44 3.20
N ARG A 377 -11.56 -8.86 3.11
CA ARG A 377 -11.13 -10.07 2.40
C ARG A 377 -11.04 -11.23 3.35
N LEU A 378 -11.60 -12.41 2.96
CA LEU A 378 -11.60 -13.63 3.79
C LEU A 378 -10.27 -14.37 3.80
N ALA A 379 -9.59 -14.40 2.65
CA ALA A 379 -8.36 -15.15 2.47
C ALA A 379 -7.53 -14.56 1.33
N TYR A 380 -6.25 -14.95 1.29
CA TYR A 380 -5.38 -14.73 0.16
C TYR A 380 -4.90 -16.05 -0.44
N ILE A 381 -4.58 -16.02 -1.74
CA ILE A 381 -3.93 -17.05 -2.52
C ILE A 381 -2.81 -16.38 -3.31
N LEU A 382 -1.57 -16.78 -3.07
CA LEU A 382 -0.41 -16.34 -3.80
C LEU A 382 0.14 -17.48 -4.62
N SER A 383 0.28 -17.31 -5.92
CA SER A 383 0.86 -18.28 -6.84
C SER A 383 1.94 -17.61 -7.68
N TRP A 384 3.02 -18.32 -8.01
CA TRP A 384 4.13 -17.79 -8.79
C TRP A 384 4.81 -18.84 -9.66
N GLY A 385 5.53 -18.40 -10.71
CA GLY A 385 6.21 -19.29 -11.65
C GLY A 385 6.72 -18.56 -12.88
N ASP A 386 7.18 -19.30 -13.87
CA ASP A 386 7.72 -18.71 -15.10
C ASP A 386 6.63 -18.44 -16.14
N ILE A 387 5.54 -19.20 -16.15
CA ILE A 387 4.46 -19.11 -17.15
C ILE A 387 3.19 -18.62 -16.47
N LEU A 388 2.71 -17.45 -16.87
CA LEU A 388 1.53 -16.79 -16.28
C LEU A 388 0.27 -17.67 -16.32
N ALA A 389 0.04 -18.38 -17.42
CA ALA A 389 -1.12 -19.27 -17.55
C ALA A 389 -1.12 -20.40 -16.51
N GLU A 390 0.05 -20.98 -16.21
CA GLU A 390 0.20 -22.02 -15.16
C GLU A 390 0.00 -21.43 -13.77
N VAL A 391 0.54 -20.23 -13.53
CA VAL A 391 0.38 -19.49 -12.26
C VAL A 391 -1.09 -19.23 -11.98
N ARG A 392 -1.85 -18.73 -12.98
CA ARG A 392 -3.30 -18.54 -12.86
C ARG A 392 -4.03 -19.85 -12.61
N ALA A 393 -3.72 -20.92 -13.36
CA ALA A 393 -4.33 -22.22 -13.15
C ALA A 393 -4.05 -22.80 -11.75
N ASN A 394 -2.88 -22.52 -11.17
CA ASN A 394 -2.55 -22.90 -9.80
C ASN A 394 -3.40 -22.11 -8.78
N ALA A 395 -3.57 -20.80 -8.98
CA ALA A 395 -4.46 -20.00 -8.14
C ALA A 395 -5.91 -20.49 -8.21
N ASP A 396 -6.42 -20.81 -9.42
CA ASP A 396 -7.77 -21.35 -9.61
C ASP A 396 -7.97 -22.71 -8.92
N ARG A 397 -6.94 -23.58 -8.94
CA ARG A 397 -6.98 -24.87 -8.23
C ARG A 397 -6.99 -24.67 -6.72
N ALA A 398 -6.14 -23.80 -6.21
CA ALA A 398 -6.09 -23.48 -4.78
C ALA A 398 -7.42 -22.92 -4.27
N GLU A 399 -8.03 -22.01 -5.02
CA GLU A 399 -9.31 -21.38 -4.68
C GLU A 399 -10.43 -22.43 -4.54
N LYS A 400 -10.48 -23.42 -5.45
CA LYS A 400 -11.48 -24.52 -5.41
C LYS A 400 -11.29 -25.47 -4.22
N MET A 401 -10.10 -25.53 -3.62
CA MET A 401 -9.82 -26.35 -2.44
C MET A 401 -10.19 -25.67 -1.15
N ILE A 402 -10.20 -24.31 -1.14
CA ILE A 402 -10.46 -23.52 0.05
C ILE A 402 -11.98 -23.41 0.26
N ASN A 403 -12.43 -23.68 1.49
CA ASN A 403 -13.81 -23.52 1.89
C ASN A 403 -13.90 -22.66 3.16
N ILE A 404 -14.60 -21.52 3.05
CA ILE A 404 -14.92 -20.64 4.18
C ILE A 404 -16.44 -20.49 4.21
N GLU A 405 -17.06 -21.07 5.25
CA GLU A 405 -18.51 -21.04 5.43
C GLU A 405 -18.91 -19.80 6.25
N VAL A 406 -19.72 -18.95 5.63
CA VAL A 406 -20.30 -17.76 6.27
C VAL A 406 -21.76 -18.08 6.57
N GLY A 407 -22.14 -18.16 7.85
CA GLY A 407 -23.49 -18.35 8.31
C GLY A 407 -24.29 -17.03 8.27
N GLN A 408 -25.59 -17.15 8.12
CA GLN A 408 -26.52 -16.01 8.19
C GLN A 408 -26.71 -15.52 9.61
#